data_ce880396ac061d5e688ee669e261f1cc
#
_entry.id   ce880396ac061d5e688ee669e261f1cc
#
_cell.length_a   1.000
_cell.length_b   1.000
_cell.length_c   1.000
_cell.angle_alpha   90.00
_cell.angle_beta   90.00
_cell.angle_gamma   90.00
#
_symmetry.space_group_name_H-M   'P 1'
#
loop_
_entity.id
_entity.type
_entity.pdbx_description
1 polymer ?
#
loop_
_entity_poly.entity_id
_entity_poly.type
_entity_poly.pdbx_seq_one_letter_code
_entity_poly.pdbx_strand_id
1 'polypeptide(L)'
;MPNTDEPEFCPTCIEGIRIPVLLLVTACGIISALLLPPIAQPSGYHDFADQRSLFGIPNIWDVTSNLAFILAGGIGLAGVFGKVVSRCALSPAYGVFFGAAILIGLGSGWYHLEPNNETLVWDRLPMAVAFMSFLAIIIGEYIDMNIGRRLLMPLVLLGV
;
A
#
# COMPACT_ATOMS: atom_id res chain seq x y z
N MET A 1 -36.35 -25.11 -34.09
CA MET A 1 -35.28 -25.92 -33.48
C MET A 1 -34.20 -24.96 -33.04
N PRO A 2 -33.91 -24.80 -31.78
CA PRO A 2 -32.81 -23.93 -31.33
C PRO A 2 -31.48 -24.66 -31.61
N ASN A 3 -30.52 -23.96 -32.16
CA ASN A 3 -29.18 -24.42 -32.46
C ASN A 3 -28.40 -24.63 -31.16
N THR A 4 -27.98 -25.86 -30.87
CA THR A 4 -27.35 -26.30 -29.63
C THR A 4 -25.82 -26.36 -29.68
N ASP A 5 -25.18 -25.64 -30.60
CA ASP A 5 -23.72 -25.69 -30.84
C ASP A 5 -22.93 -24.48 -30.32
N GLU A 6 -23.47 -23.76 -29.31
CA GLU A 6 -22.60 -22.82 -28.58
C GLU A 6 -21.81 -23.62 -27.52
N PRO A 7 -20.46 -23.53 -27.50
CA PRO A 7 -19.66 -24.20 -26.49
C PRO A 7 -20.03 -23.62 -25.11
N GLU A 8 -20.65 -24.45 -24.28
CA GLU A 8 -20.91 -24.12 -22.87
C GLU A 8 -19.57 -23.73 -22.23
N PHE A 9 -19.43 -22.46 -21.92
CA PHE A 9 -18.28 -21.92 -21.18
C PHE A 9 -18.27 -22.57 -19.79
N CYS A 10 -17.34 -23.52 -19.58
CA CYS A 10 -17.22 -24.24 -18.30
C CYS A 10 -16.49 -23.35 -17.28
N PRO A 11 -17.19 -22.71 -16.34
CA PRO A 11 -16.56 -21.79 -15.37
C PRO A 11 -15.56 -22.50 -14.46
N THR A 12 -15.77 -23.78 -14.17
CA THR A 12 -14.94 -24.58 -13.25
C THR A 12 -13.53 -24.87 -13.76
N CYS A 13 -13.32 -24.95 -15.08
CA CYS A 13 -11.98 -25.14 -15.65
C CYS A 13 -11.08 -23.90 -15.46
N ILE A 14 -11.67 -22.71 -15.50
CA ILE A 14 -10.92 -21.46 -15.35
C ILE A 14 -10.59 -21.19 -13.89
N GLU A 15 -11.47 -21.54 -12.96
CA GLU A 15 -11.21 -21.41 -11.51
C GLU A 15 -10.05 -22.30 -11.06
N GLY A 16 -9.94 -23.50 -11.59
CA GLY A 16 -8.86 -24.45 -11.26
C GLY A 16 -7.46 -23.95 -11.64
N ILE A 17 -7.33 -23.09 -12.67
CA ILE A 17 -6.05 -22.57 -13.14
C ILE A 17 -5.71 -21.21 -12.49
N ARG A 18 -6.69 -20.41 -12.12
CA ARG A 18 -6.48 -19.05 -11.57
C ARG A 18 -5.66 -19.04 -10.29
N ILE A 19 -6.00 -19.91 -9.33
CA ILE A 19 -5.31 -19.97 -8.04
C ILE A 19 -3.84 -20.36 -8.20
N PRO A 20 -3.48 -21.48 -8.87
CA PRO A 20 -2.08 -21.86 -9.03
C PRO A 20 -1.28 -20.83 -9.85
N VAL A 21 -1.86 -20.20 -10.86
CA VAL A 21 -1.19 -19.12 -11.60
C VAL A 21 -0.92 -17.92 -10.70
N LEU A 22 -1.90 -17.49 -9.90
CA LEU A 22 -1.74 -16.40 -8.96
C LEU A 22 -0.64 -16.71 -7.93
N LEU A 23 -0.66 -17.90 -7.36
CA LEU A 23 0.36 -18.35 -6.40
C LEU A 23 1.75 -18.41 -7.04
N LEU A 24 1.86 -18.89 -8.28
CA LEU A 24 3.12 -18.93 -9.01
C LEU A 24 3.67 -17.54 -9.26
N VAL A 25 2.85 -16.62 -9.78
CA VAL A 25 3.25 -15.22 -10.04
C VAL A 25 3.67 -14.53 -8.75
N THR A 26 2.91 -14.73 -7.66
CA THR A 26 3.25 -14.17 -6.35
C THR A 26 4.57 -14.74 -5.82
N ALA A 27 4.76 -16.06 -5.90
CA ALA A 27 6.01 -16.71 -5.47
C ALA A 27 7.21 -16.23 -6.30
N CYS A 28 7.07 -16.14 -7.63
CA CYS A 28 8.11 -15.59 -8.50
C CYS A 28 8.44 -14.14 -8.15
N GLY A 29 7.45 -13.31 -7.87
CA GLY A 29 7.63 -11.92 -7.44
C GLY A 29 8.42 -11.81 -6.13
N ILE A 30 8.03 -12.60 -5.12
CA ILE A 30 8.71 -12.63 -3.83
C ILE A 30 10.16 -13.12 -3.98
N ILE A 31 10.38 -14.22 -4.71
CA ILE A 31 11.72 -14.76 -4.95
C ILE A 31 12.59 -13.73 -5.68
N SER A 32 12.05 -13.07 -6.70
CA SER A 32 12.77 -12.02 -7.42
C SER A 32 13.15 -10.86 -6.51
N ALA A 33 12.23 -10.40 -5.65
CA ALA A 33 12.49 -9.32 -4.70
C ALA A 33 13.58 -9.68 -3.68
N LEU A 34 13.64 -10.94 -3.23
CA LEU A 34 14.65 -11.42 -2.27
C LEU A 34 16.03 -11.65 -2.90
N LEU A 35 16.08 -11.96 -4.21
CA LEU A 35 17.34 -12.25 -4.92
C LEU A 35 17.96 -11.00 -5.54
N LEU A 36 17.19 -9.94 -5.79
CA LEU A 36 17.71 -8.71 -6.39
C LEU A 36 18.42 -7.86 -5.30
N PRO A 37 19.64 -7.38 -5.59
CA PRO A 37 20.32 -6.47 -4.68
C PRO A 37 19.57 -5.13 -4.59
N PRO A 38 19.64 -4.42 -3.44
CA PRO A 38 19.10 -3.06 -3.34
C PRO A 38 19.75 -2.14 -4.38
N ILE A 39 18.93 -1.43 -5.14
CA ILE A 39 19.37 -0.50 -6.16
C ILE A 39 19.16 0.92 -5.64
N ALA A 40 20.27 1.64 -5.42
CA ALA A 40 20.20 3.06 -5.09
C ALA A 40 19.64 3.86 -6.28
N GLN A 41 18.81 4.84 -5.99
CA GLN A 41 18.30 5.73 -7.02
C GLN A 41 19.43 6.64 -7.55
N PRO A 42 19.50 6.91 -8.87
CA PRO A 42 20.44 7.86 -9.41
C PRO A 42 20.16 9.27 -8.87
N SER A 43 21.20 10.13 -8.79
CA SER A 43 21.07 11.47 -8.23
C SER A 43 19.99 12.32 -8.88
N GLY A 44 19.79 12.20 -10.19
CA GLY A 44 18.71 12.89 -10.90
C GLY A 44 17.28 12.50 -10.49
N TYR A 45 17.11 11.39 -9.75
CA TYR A 45 15.82 11.00 -9.19
C TYR A 45 15.34 11.98 -8.11
N HIS A 46 16.28 12.65 -7.45
CA HIS A 46 16.01 13.60 -6.37
C HIS A 46 15.83 15.05 -6.88
N ASP A 47 15.94 15.28 -8.20
CA ASP A 47 15.72 16.59 -8.82
C ASP A 47 14.22 16.79 -9.06
N PHE A 48 13.54 17.42 -8.12
CA PHE A 48 12.10 17.68 -8.21
C PHE A 48 11.78 18.80 -9.18
N ALA A 49 10.58 18.75 -9.76
CA ALA A 49 10.07 19.83 -10.62
C ALA A 49 9.79 21.11 -9.83
N ASP A 50 9.40 21.01 -8.56
CA ASP A 50 9.24 22.14 -7.68
C ASP A 50 10.60 22.51 -7.04
N GLN A 51 11.19 23.59 -7.52
CA GLN A 51 12.44 24.16 -6.97
C GLN A 51 12.19 25.45 -6.20
N ARG A 52 10.93 25.75 -5.86
CA ARG A 52 10.57 26.99 -5.15
C ARG A 52 10.90 26.86 -3.68
N SER A 53 11.53 27.92 -3.15
CA SER A 53 11.74 28.05 -1.72
C SER A 53 10.88 29.18 -1.18
N LEU A 54 10.08 28.93 -0.16
CA LEU A 54 9.25 29.93 0.51
C LEU A 54 9.38 29.77 2.02
N PHE A 55 9.58 30.86 2.74
CA PHE A 55 9.83 30.87 4.18
C PHE A 55 11.00 29.96 4.66
N GLY A 56 12.00 29.76 3.79
CA GLY A 56 13.13 28.87 4.08
C GLY A 56 12.84 27.38 3.88
N ILE A 57 11.67 27.00 3.36
CA ILE A 57 11.29 25.62 3.05
C ILE A 57 11.54 25.38 1.56
N PRO A 58 12.48 24.51 1.18
CA PRO A 58 12.68 24.13 -0.21
C PRO A 58 11.54 23.24 -0.68
N ASN A 59 11.31 23.17 -1.99
CA ASN A 59 10.30 22.30 -2.63
C ASN A 59 8.92 22.45 -1.95
N ILE A 60 8.51 23.69 -1.65
CA ILE A 60 7.39 24.00 -0.73
C ILE A 60 6.07 23.33 -1.13
N TRP A 61 5.79 23.22 -2.44
CA TRP A 61 4.56 22.60 -2.90
C TRP A 61 4.59 21.09 -2.72
N ASP A 62 5.73 20.44 -2.97
CA ASP A 62 5.92 19.03 -2.74
C ASP A 62 5.83 18.71 -1.24
N VAL A 63 6.46 19.52 -0.38
CA VAL A 63 6.38 19.37 1.08
C VAL A 63 4.95 19.56 1.57
N THR A 64 4.26 20.63 1.16
CA THR A 64 2.93 20.95 1.70
C THR A 64 1.84 20.05 1.18
N SER A 65 1.96 19.51 -0.03
CA SER A 65 0.99 18.52 -0.56
C SER A 65 0.88 17.28 0.32
N ASN A 66 1.93 16.93 1.05
CA ASN A 66 1.93 15.78 1.98
C ASN A 66 1.03 15.99 3.21
N LEU A 67 0.61 17.21 3.52
CA LEU A 67 -0.40 17.48 4.56
C LEU A 67 -1.73 16.77 4.25
N ALA A 68 -2.05 16.55 2.98
CA ALA A 68 -3.25 15.82 2.60
C ALA A 68 -3.27 14.38 3.14
N PHE A 69 -2.12 13.69 3.15
CA PHE A 69 -1.98 12.35 3.73
C PHE A 69 -2.16 12.37 5.26
N ILE A 70 -1.60 13.37 5.93
CA ILE A 70 -1.75 13.53 7.39
C ILE A 70 -3.22 13.78 7.75
N LEU A 71 -3.90 14.65 7.02
CA LEU A 71 -5.32 14.96 7.23
C LEU A 71 -6.21 13.73 6.95
N ALA A 72 -6.02 13.07 5.81
CA ALA A 72 -6.79 11.88 5.45
C ALA A 72 -6.55 10.74 6.47
N GLY A 73 -5.30 10.51 6.87
CA GLY A 73 -4.94 9.53 7.89
C GLY A 73 -5.56 9.87 9.25
N GLY A 74 -5.51 11.14 9.67
CA GLY A 74 -6.11 11.60 10.93
C GLY A 74 -7.63 11.43 10.96
N ILE A 75 -8.32 11.83 9.91
CA ILE A 75 -9.77 11.64 9.76
C ILE A 75 -10.12 10.15 9.76
N GLY A 76 -9.36 9.34 9.00
CA GLY A 76 -9.56 7.91 8.94
C GLY A 76 -9.37 7.24 10.31
N LEU A 77 -8.31 7.57 11.06
CA LEU A 77 -8.09 7.06 12.42
C LEU A 77 -9.21 7.48 13.37
N ALA A 78 -9.66 8.73 13.31
CA ALA A 78 -10.80 9.18 14.12
C ALA A 78 -12.06 8.34 13.82
N GLY A 79 -12.30 7.99 12.56
CA GLY A 79 -13.37 7.07 12.15
C GLY A 79 -13.18 5.65 12.71
N VAL A 80 -11.96 5.12 12.66
CA VAL A 80 -11.64 3.78 13.18
C VAL A 80 -11.86 3.69 14.69
N PHE A 81 -11.47 4.72 15.45
CA PHE A 81 -11.70 4.77 16.90
C PHE A 81 -13.15 5.13 17.26
N GLY A 82 -13.96 5.54 16.30
CA GLY A 82 -15.39 5.77 16.46
C GLY A 82 -16.16 4.48 16.82
N LYS A 83 -17.30 4.61 17.49
CA LYS A 83 -18.08 3.47 18.02
C LYS A 83 -18.54 2.46 16.96
N VAL A 84 -18.65 2.87 15.71
CA VAL A 84 -19.17 2.03 14.61
C VAL A 84 -18.05 1.12 14.07
N VAL A 85 -16.89 1.67 13.73
CA VAL A 85 -15.80 0.94 13.07
C VAL A 85 -14.98 0.13 14.08
N SER A 86 -14.86 0.60 15.33
CA SER A 86 -14.11 -0.13 16.38
C SER A 86 -14.63 -1.54 16.66
N ARG A 87 -15.87 -1.85 16.26
CA ARG A 87 -16.48 -3.19 16.39
C ARG A 87 -16.25 -4.10 15.18
N CYS A 88 -15.69 -3.57 14.08
CA CYS A 88 -15.37 -4.37 12.89
C CYS A 88 -14.12 -5.21 13.15
N ALA A 89 -14.13 -6.48 12.71
CA ALA A 89 -12.98 -7.37 12.85
C ALA A 89 -11.73 -6.87 12.07
N LEU A 90 -11.92 -6.02 11.04
CA LEU A 90 -10.86 -5.39 10.24
C LEU A 90 -10.39 -4.05 10.82
N SER A 91 -10.97 -3.57 11.93
CA SER A 91 -10.57 -2.32 12.58
C SER A 91 -9.05 -2.19 12.76
N PRO A 92 -8.28 -3.23 13.17
CA PRO A 92 -6.83 -3.14 13.25
C PRO A 92 -6.17 -2.86 11.89
N ALA A 93 -6.67 -3.47 10.79
CA ALA A 93 -6.10 -3.26 9.46
C ALA A 93 -6.36 -1.83 8.96
N TYR A 94 -7.54 -1.30 9.17
CA TYR A 94 -7.84 0.11 8.91
C TYR A 94 -7.01 1.05 9.78
N GLY A 95 -6.79 0.71 11.06
CA GLY A 95 -5.95 1.49 11.97
C GLY A 95 -4.50 1.57 11.48
N VAL A 96 -3.93 0.43 11.03
CA VAL A 96 -2.59 0.38 10.45
C VAL A 96 -2.53 1.18 9.15
N PHE A 97 -3.52 1.03 8.26
CA PHE A 97 -3.59 1.76 6.99
C PHE A 97 -3.60 3.28 7.19
N PHE A 98 -4.50 3.80 8.02
CA PHE A 98 -4.59 5.24 8.25
C PHE A 98 -3.42 5.78 9.08
N GLY A 99 -2.87 4.99 10.00
CA GLY A 99 -1.64 5.32 10.71
C GLY A 99 -0.46 5.42 9.74
N ALA A 100 -0.33 4.47 8.81
CA ALA A 100 0.66 4.52 7.74
C ALA A 100 0.48 5.74 6.83
N ALA A 101 -0.76 6.15 6.53
CA ALA A 101 -1.03 7.37 5.76
C ALA A 101 -0.46 8.62 6.44
N ILE A 102 -0.58 8.76 7.76
CA ILE A 102 0.05 9.85 8.51
C ILE A 102 1.57 9.78 8.37
N LEU A 103 2.14 8.57 8.55
CA LEU A 103 3.60 8.38 8.44
C LEU A 103 4.11 8.64 7.01
N ILE A 104 3.32 8.34 5.97
CA ILE A 104 3.61 8.74 4.58
C ILE A 104 3.73 10.26 4.50
N GLY A 105 2.75 10.99 5.01
CA GLY A 105 2.79 12.45 4.99
C GLY A 105 4.00 13.04 5.70
N LEU A 106 4.43 12.46 6.82
CA LEU A 106 5.61 12.89 7.57
C LEU A 106 6.91 12.49 6.84
N GLY A 107 7.04 11.23 6.43
CA GLY A 107 8.24 10.70 5.79
C GLY A 107 8.48 11.31 4.42
N SER A 108 7.43 11.44 3.60
CA SER A 108 7.49 12.09 2.30
C SER A 108 7.76 13.59 2.43
N GLY A 109 7.12 14.26 3.38
CA GLY A 109 7.44 15.66 3.69
C GLY A 109 8.92 15.86 4.04
N TRP A 110 9.49 14.97 4.85
CA TRP A 110 10.92 15.00 5.18
C TRP A 110 11.80 14.73 3.96
N TYR A 111 11.46 13.73 3.15
CA TYR A 111 12.19 13.44 1.91
C TYR A 111 12.22 14.67 0.96
N HIS A 112 11.11 15.38 0.82
CA HIS A 112 11.08 16.59 -0.01
C HIS A 112 11.84 17.79 0.58
N LEU A 113 12.03 17.83 1.92
CA LEU A 113 12.88 18.82 2.57
C LEU A 113 14.38 18.57 2.33
N GLU A 114 14.78 17.30 2.33
CA GLU A 114 16.18 16.87 2.21
C GLU A 114 16.29 15.66 1.27
N PRO A 115 16.22 15.86 -0.06
CA PRO A 115 16.14 14.78 -1.03
C PRO A 115 17.46 14.01 -1.15
N ASN A 116 17.45 12.76 -0.69
CA ASN A 116 18.56 11.80 -0.81
C ASN A 116 18.07 10.36 -0.62
N ASN A 117 18.95 9.38 -0.84
CA ASN A 117 18.59 7.97 -0.70
C ASN A 117 18.25 7.56 0.74
N GLU A 118 18.78 8.22 1.75
CA GLU A 118 18.51 7.90 3.16
C GLU A 118 17.11 8.38 3.57
N THR A 119 16.75 9.61 3.21
CA THR A 119 15.42 10.16 3.49
C THR A 119 14.34 9.49 2.64
N LEU A 120 14.68 9.01 1.42
CA LEU A 120 13.77 8.24 0.57
C LEU A 120 13.27 6.95 1.25
N VAL A 121 14.06 6.34 2.12
CA VAL A 121 13.63 5.15 2.88
C VAL A 121 12.42 5.48 3.77
N TRP A 122 12.43 6.64 4.41
CA TRP A 122 11.35 7.09 5.29
C TRP A 122 10.07 7.48 4.54
N ASP A 123 10.19 7.86 3.27
CA ASP A 123 9.07 8.03 2.35
C ASP A 123 8.46 6.66 1.96
N ARG A 124 9.30 5.69 1.59
CA ARG A 124 8.86 4.41 1.01
C ARG A 124 8.37 3.39 2.01
N LEU A 125 8.97 3.33 3.18
CA LEU A 125 8.65 2.33 4.21
C LEU A 125 7.19 2.44 4.70
N PRO A 126 6.65 3.62 5.04
CA PRO A 126 5.24 3.73 5.39
C PRO A 126 4.29 3.39 4.23
N MET A 127 4.70 3.65 2.97
CA MET A 127 3.92 3.27 1.80
C MET A 127 3.79 1.75 1.70
N ALA A 128 4.87 0.99 1.95
CA ALA A 128 4.82 -0.47 1.98
C ALA A 128 3.84 -0.97 3.05
N VAL A 129 3.88 -0.40 4.26
CA VAL A 129 2.93 -0.71 5.34
C VAL A 129 1.48 -0.42 4.91
N ALA A 130 1.23 0.74 4.26
CA ALA A 130 -0.09 1.11 3.77
C ALA A 130 -0.60 0.11 2.72
N PHE A 131 0.22 -0.26 1.73
CA PHE A 131 -0.18 -1.23 0.69
C PHE A 131 -0.47 -2.61 1.27
N MET A 132 0.35 -3.10 2.19
CA MET A 132 0.14 -4.41 2.80
C MET A 132 -1.09 -4.44 3.72
N SER A 133 -1.34 -3.39 4.48
CA SER A 133 -2.56 -3.29 5.27
C SER A 133 -3.81 -3.13 4.39
N PHE A 134 -3.72 -2.40 3.28
CA PHE A 134 -4.78 -2.30 2.30
C PHE A 134 -5.08 -3.66 1.64
N LEU A 135 -4.05 -4.44 1.30
CA LEU A 135 -4.24 -5.81 0.79
C LEU A 135 -4.96 -6.69 1.81
N ALA A 136 -4.59 -6.60 3.11
CA ALA A 136 -5.29 -7.32 4.17
C ALA A 136 -6.77 -6.92 4.28
N ILE A 137 -7.08 -5.61 4.09
CA ILE A 137 -8.46 -5.11 4.05
C ILE A 137 -9.21 -5.72 2.86
N ILE A 138 -8.64 -5.68 1.66
CA ILE A 138 -9.26 -6.26 0.45
C ILE A 138 -9.56 -7.75 0.64
N ILE A 139 -8.61 -8.52 1.16
CA ILE A 139 -8.83 -9.94 1.45
C ILE A 139 -9.97 -10.11 2.47
N GLY A 140 -9.99 -9.27 3.51
CA GLY A 140 -11.01 -9.34 4.55
C GLY A 140 -12.41 -8.99 4.07
N GLU A 141 -12.53 -8.00 3.20
CA GLU A 141 -13.81 -7.51 2.69
C GLU A 141 -14.40 -8.42 1.59
N TYR A 142 -13.55 -8.97 0.70
CA TYR A 142 -14.00 -9.66 -0.50
C TYR A 142 -13.84 -11.18 -0.46
N ILE A 143 -13.06 -11.73 0.49
CA ILE A 143 -12.83 -13.18 0.60
C ILE A 143 -13.30 -13.70 1.95
N ASP A 144 -12.62 -13.32 3.04
CA ASP A 144 -12.97 -13.72 4.40
C ASP A 144 -12.35 -12.78 5.44
N MET A 145 -13.19 -12.27 6.33
CA MET A 145 -12.82 -11.26 7.34
C MET A 145 -11.76 -11.78 8.33
N ASN A 146 -11.82 -13.06 8.70
CA ASN A 146 -10.85 -13.65 9.63
C ASN A 146 -9.49 -13.89 8.93
N ILE A 147 -9.50 -14.26 7.66
CA ILE A 147 -8.28 -14.42 6.85
C ILE A 147 -7.60 -13.07 6.70
N GLY A 148 -8.32 -12.03 6.27
CA GLY A 148 -7.76 -10.68 6.14
C GLY A 148 -7.13 -10.17 7.44
N ARG A 149 -7.84 -10.33 8.57
CA ARG A 149 -7.33 -9.96 9.89
C ARG A 149 -6.05 -10.72 10.28
N ARG A 150 -5.99 -12.04 10.02
CA ARG A 150 -4.82 -12.86 10.34
C ARG A 150 -3.62 -12.58 9.46
N LEU A 151 -3.86 -12.21 8.22
CA LEU A 151 -2.81 -11.90 7.24
C LEU A 151 -2.21 -10.51 7.42
N LEU A 152 -2.83 -9.60 8.19
CA LEU A 152 -2.33 -8.24 8.38
C LEU A 152 -0.85 -8.20 8.78
N MET A 153 -0.50 -8.84 9.89
CA MET A 153 0.89 -8.81 10.39
C MET A 153 1.88 -9.52 9.46
N PRO A 154 1.60 -10.75 8.95
CA PRO A 154 2.47 -11.38 7.98
C PRO A 154 2.71 -10.54 6.71
N LEU A 155 1.66 -9.91 6.18
CA LEU A 155 1.78 -9.05 5.00
C LEU A 155 2.61 -7.80 5.28
N VAL A 156 2.37 -7.12 6.40
CA VAL A 156 3.15 -5.92 6.79
C VAL A 156 4.62 -6.29 6.97
N LEU A 157 4.94 -7.40 7.66
CA LEU A 157 6.32 -7.86 7.84
C LEU A 157 6.99 -8.28 6.53
N LEU A 158 6.23 -8.76 5.55
CA LEU A 158 6.75 -9.12 4.24
C LEU A 158 7.04 -7.88 3.38
N GLY A 159 6.27 -6.79 3.57
CA GLY A 159 6.39 -5.58 2.77
C GLY A 159 7.48 -4.61 3.24
N VAL A 160 7.95 -4.75 4.48
CA VAL A 160 9.00 -3.92 5.13
C VAL A 160 10.34 -4.62 5.07
#